data_0c9389f9614c4ba659a9f04dec5e452d
#
_entry.id   0c9389f9614c4ba659a9f04dec5e452d
#
_cell.length_a   1.000
_cell.length_b   1.000
_cell.length_c   1.000
_cell.angle_alpha   90.00
_cell.angle_beta   90.00
_cell.angle_gamma   90.00
#
_symmetry.space_group_name_H-M   'P 1'
#
loop_
_entity.id
_entity.type
_entity.pdbx_description
1 polymer ?
#
loop_
_entity_poly.entity_id
_entity_poly.type
_entity_poly.pdbx_seq_one_letter_code
_entity_poly.pdbx_strand_id
1 'polypeptide(L)'
;TATTPHQINSINKFIGRECKANPCFFGLGTTHPNSENLEADIEQIKSLGLHGVKLHPDFQEFDADSPEAFKIYELIENDLPLLIHCGDPRYNYSAPKRIANIHENFPKLRLIAAHLGGYQRWDEAEECLEGSEYVKFDVSSSMAFMTPERAAHLVRKYGVENCFFGSDFPMWSHEEELERFLALGFTEAENRRILSDNFKEFMGIDDPC
;
A
#
# COMPACT_ATOMS: atom_id res chain seq x y z
N THR A 1 5.97 7.05 7.06
CA THR A 1 6.05 8.03 5.96
C THR A 1 6.78 9.27 6.42
N ALA A 2 7.71 9.78 5.59
CA ALA A 2 8.42 11.04 5.83
C ALA A 2 7.59 12.20 5.27
N THR A 3 7.07 13.06 6.12
CA THR A 3 6.30 14.25 5.69
C THR A 3 7.20 15.38 5.16
N THR A 4 8.50 15.27 5.41
CA THR A 4 9.53 16.17 4.89
C THR A 4 10.81 15.39 4.58
N PRO A 5 11.64 15.81 3.58
CA PRO A 5 12.84 15.06 3.17
C PRO A 5 13.82 14.76 4.30
N HIS A 6 14.03 15.68 5.25
CA HIS A 6 14.98 15.46 6.33
C HIS A 6 14.64 14.33 7.30
N GLN A 7 13.39 13.80 7.28
CA GLN A 7 12.97 12.69 8.10
C GLN A 7 13.31 11.32 7.50
N ILE A 8 13.55 11.24 6.18
CA ILE A 8 13.72 10.00 5.42
C ILE A 8 14.74 9.07 6.07
N ASN A 9 15.95 9.56 6.27
CA ASN A 9 17.06 8.78 6.81
C ASN A 9 16.75 8.19 8.20
N SER A 10 16.17 8.97 9.10
CA SER A 10 15.85 8.54 10.46
C SER A 10 14.72 7.51 10.50
N ILE A 11 13.68 7.70 9.67
CA ILE A 11 12.55 6.78 9.57
C ILE A 11 13.02 5.44 8.99
N ASN A 12 13.75 5.44 7.87
CA ASN A 12 14.22 4.22 7.23
C ASN A 12 15.14 3.42 8.16
N LYS A 13 16.07 4.09 8.86
CA LYS A 13 16.93 3.44 9.87
C LYS A 13 16.15 2.88 11.04
N PHE A 14 15.10 3.57 11.50
CA PHE A 14 14.23 3.05 12.55
C PHE A 14 13.55 1.77 12.12
N ILE A 15 12.86 1.78 10.97
CA ILE A 15 12.16 0.61 10.43
C ILE A 15 13.13 -0.56 10.21
N GLY A 16 14.29 -0.32 9.58
CA GLY A 16 15.30 -1.36 9.34
C GLY A 16 15.83 -2.00 10.64
N ARG A 17 15.99 -1.20 11.71
CA ARG A 17 16.36 -1.73 13.02
C ARG A 17 15.25 -2.59 13.63
N GLU A 18 14.00 -2.17 13.54
CA GLU A 18 12.86 -2.93 14.07
C GLU A 18 12.67 -4.26 13.32
N CYS A 19 12.81 -4.27 12.00
CA CYS A 19 12.76 -5.49 11.18
C CYS A 19 13.91 -6.45 11.54
N LYS A 20 15.11 -5.92 11.76
CA LYS A 20 16.25 -6.75 12.19
C LYS A 20 16.05 -7.36 13.57
N ALA A 21 15.39 -6.65 14.49
CA ALA A 21 15.09 -7.13 15.82
C ALA A 21 13.91 -8.12 15.86
N ASN A 22 13.02 -8.04 14.88
CA ASN A 22 11.77 -8.81 14.80
C ASN A 22 11.65 -9.44 13.41
N PRO A 23 12.17 -10.66 13.19
CA PRO A 23 12.22 -11.30 11.86
C PRO A 23 10.86 -11.48 11.16
N CYS A 24 9.75 -11.44 11.91
CA CYS A 24 8.40 -11.49 11.36
C CYS A 24 7.94 -10.18 10.72
N PHE A 25 8.71 -9.09 10.82
CA PHE A 25 8.37 -7.81 10.25
C PHE A 25 8.96 -7.63 8.86
N PHE A 26 8.11 -7.29 7.90
CA PHE A 26 8.49 -6.88 6.56
C PHE A 26 8.31 -5.37 6.43
N GLY A 27 9.39 -4.63 6.66
CA GLY A 27 9.36 -3.18 6.67
C GLY A 27 9.38 -2.59 5.27
N LEU A 28 8.62 -1.52 5.08
CA LEU A 28 8.70 -0.65 3.92
C LEU A 28 9.41 0.64 4.32
N GLY A 29 10.35 1.09 3.49
CA GLY A 29 10.98 2.39 3.63
C GLY A 29 10.08 3.51 3.12
N THR A 30 10.57 4.73 3.20
CA THR A 30 9.89 5.90 2.64
C THR A 30 10.90 6.84 1.98
N THR A 31 10.41 7.63 1.04
CA THR A 31 11.12 8.76 0.44
C THR A 31 10.15 9.92 0.25
N HIS A 32 10.57 11.00 -0.41
CA HIS A 32 9.75 12.17 -0.67
C HIS A 32 10.10 12.76 -2.04
N PRO A 33 9.13 13.18 -2.89
CA PRO A 33 9.43 13.72 -4.20
C PRO A 33 10.39 14.93 -4.18
N ASN A 34 10.41 15.70 -3.10
CA ASN A 34 11.30 16.82 -2.89
C ASN A 34 12.64 16.42 -2.22
N SER A 35 13.01 15.13 -2.21
CA SER A 35 14.34 14.71 -1.75
C SER A 35 15.42 15.26 -2.67
N GLU A 36 16.54 15.68 -2.09
CA GLU A 36 17.69 16.18 -2.85
C GLU A 36 18.40 15.05 -3.63
N ASN A 37 18.24 13.79 -3.19
CA ASN A 37 18.88 12.63 -3.83
C ASN A 37 18.04 11.37 -3.66
N LEU A 38 17.08 11.17 -4.58
CA LEU A 38 16.17 10.03 -4.59
C LEU A 38 16.90 8.70 -4.74
N GLU A 39 17.96 8.64 -5.56
CA GLU A 39 18.76 7.43 -5.76
C GLU A 39 19.39 6.98 -4.44
N ALA A 40 19.93 7.93 -3.66
CA ALA A 40 20.51 7.60 -2.35
C ALA A 40 19.45 7.13 -1.34
N ASP A 41 18.25 7.68 -1.37
CA ASP A 41 17.15 7.21 -0.52
C ASP A 41 16.75 5.78 -0.86
N ILE A 42 16.58 5.47 -2.15
CA ILE A 42 16.22 4.12 -2.61
C ILE A 42 17.35 3.13 -2.30
N GLU A 43 18.61 3.51 -2.51
CA GLU A 43 19.75 2.66 -2.15
C GLU A 43 19.84 2.42 -0.63
N GLN A 44 19.52 3.43 0.18
CA GLN A 44 19.41 3.25 1.63
C GLN A 44 18.33 2.23 2.00
N ILE A 45 17.14 2.32 1.39
CA ILE A 45 16.04 1.38 1.61
C ILE A 45 16.53 -0.06 1.34
N LYS A 46 17.18 -0.29 0.18
CA LYS A 46 17.75 -1.59 -0.19
C LYS A 46 18.83 -2.05 0.80
N SER A 47 19.76 -1.18 1.17
CA SER A 47 20.87 -1.51 2.07
C SER A 47 20.43 -1.84 3.49
N LEU A 48 19.29 -1.32 3.92
CA LEU A 48 18.67 -1.63 5.21
C LEU A 48 17.85 -2.93 5.18
N GLY A 49 17.73 -3.59 4.04
CA GLY A 49 16.92 -4.80 3.88
C GLY A 49 15.41 -4.52 3.93
N LEU A 50 14.99 -3.32 3.57
CA LEU A 50 13.57 -2.98 3.48
C LEU A 50 12.99 -3.48 2.15
N HIS A 51 11.72 -3.91 2.17
CA HIS A 51 11.12 -4.73 1.12
C HIS A 51 10.27 -3.94 0.12
N GLY A 52 10.21 -2.63 0.26
CA GLY A 52 9.43 -1.76 -0.63
C GLY A 52 9.41 -0.32 -0.15
N VAL A 53 8.59 0.48 -0.78
CA VAL A 53 8.42 1.91 -0.48
C VAL A 53 6.99 2.19 -0.04
N LYS A 54 6.79 2.95 1.05
CA LYS A 54 5.50 3.51 1.46
C LYS A 54 5.47 5.00 1.22
N LEU A 55 4.45 5.46 0.49
CA LEU A 55 4.13 6.87 0.30
C LEU A 55 2.72 7.20 0.81
N HIS A 56 2.54 8.43 1.23
CA HIS A 56 1.25 8.99 1.65
C HIS A 56 1.10 10.39 1.08
N PRO A 57 0.63 10.51 -0.18
CA PRO A 57 0.62 11.79 -0.88
C PRO A 57 -0.08 12.92 -0.12
N ASP A 58 -1.19 12.63 0.58
CA ASP A 58 -1.94 13.65 1.32
C ASP A 58 -1.20 14.17 2.56
N PHE A 59 -0.39 13.34 3.23
CA PHE A 59 0.45 13.79 4.35
C PHE A 59 1.79 14.39 3.89
N GLN A 60 2.24 14.01 2.72
CA GLN A 60 3.48 14.51 2.10
C GLN A 60 3.23 15.70 1.17
N GLU A 61 1.96 16.07 0.95
CA GLU A 61 1.50 17.23 0.18
C GLU A 61 2.02 17.26 -1.27
N PHE A 62 1.90 16.13 -1.99
CA PHE A 62 2.25 16.06 -3.40
C PHE A 62 1.20 15.28 -4.21
N ASP A 63 1.01 15.67 -5.46
CA ASP A 63 0.19 14.91 -6.38
C ASP A 63 0.84 13.56 -6.71
N ALA A 64 0.14 12.44 -6.46
CA ALA A 64 0.68 11.10 -6.62
C ALA A 64 1.20 10.81 -8.04
N ASP A 65 0.66 11.49 -9.03
CA ASP A 65 1.05 11.38 -10.44
C ASP A 65 1.84 12.60 -10.96
N SER A 66 2.49 13.35 -10.05
CA SER A 66 3.35 14.46 -10.45
C SER A 66 4.65 13.99 -11.11
N PRO A 67 5.28 14.81 -11.97
CA PRO A 67 6.57 14.49 -12.56
C PRO A 67 7.67 14.18 -11.53
N GLU A 68 7.62 14.81 -10.37
CA GLU A 68 8.54 14.58 -9.26
C GLU A 68 8.32 13.21 -8.61
N ALA A 69 7.06 12.80 -8.44
CA ALA A 69 6.71 11.47 -7.94
C ALA A 69 7.09 10.37 -8.95
N PHE A 70 6.94 10.63 -10.24
CA PHE A 70 7.30 9.68 -11.30
C PHE A 70 8.77 9.28 -11.26
N LYS A 71 9.68 10.18 -10.87
CA LYS A 71 11.10 9.84 -10.66
C LYS A 71 11.30 8.76 -9.61
N ILE A 72 10.47 8.72 -8.56
CA ILE A 72 10.52 7.65 -7.56
C ILE A 72 10.10 6.33 -8.21
N TYR A 73 9.01 6.33 -8.98
CA TYR A 73 8.47 5.14 -9.61
C TYR A 73 9.42 4.56 -10.67
N GLU A 74 10.10 5.40 -11.45
CA GLU A 74 11.17 5.01 -12.36
C GLU A 74 12.29 4.24 -11.66
N LEU A 75 12.67 4.68 -10.45
CA LEU A 75 13.75 4.07 -9.67
C LEU A 75 13.36 2.72 -9.05
N ILE A 76 12.06 2.47 -8.80
CA ILE A 76 11.62 1.29 -8.08
C ILE A 76 10.84 0.28 -8.93
N GLU A 77 10.38 0.63 -10.13
CA GLU A 77 9.45 -0.16 -10.94
C GLU A 77 9.84 -1.63 -11.09
N ASN A 78 11.12 -1.92 -11.24
CA ASN A 78 11.60 -3.28 -11.47
C ASN A 78 12.11 -4.00 -10.21
N ASP A 79 12.23 -3.29 -9.08
CA ASP A 79 12.91 -3.81 -7.89
C ASP A 79 12.01 -3.87 -6.66
N LEU A 80 11.35 -2.76 -6.33
CA LEU A 80 10.64 -2.61 -5.06
C LEU A 80 9.15 -2.34 -5.27
N PRO A 81 8.25 -3.01 -4.54
CA PRO A 81 6.84 -2.66 -4.55
C PRO A 81 6.60 -1.30 -3.89
N LEU A 82 5.54 -0.63 -4.35
CA LEU A 82 5.02 0.60 -3.79
C LEU A 82 3.71 0.33 -3.03
N LEU A 83 3.67 0.61 -1.73
CA LEU A 83 2.43 0.78 -0.99
C LEU A 83 2.11 2.28 -0.94
N ILE A 84 1.00 2.69 -1.52
CA ILE A 84 0.59 4.09 -1.56
C ILE A 84 -0.78 4.28 -0.92
N HIS A 85 -0.88 5.30 -0.06
CA HIS A 85 -2.18 5.74 0.45
C HIS A 85 -3.05 6.21 -0.72
N CYS A 86 -4.30 5.80 -0.75
CA CYS A 86 -5.23 6.10 -1.81
C CYS A 86 -6.54 6.66 -1.27
N GLY A 87 -6.90 7.83 -1.76
CA GLY A 87 -8.13 8.53 -1.40
C GLY A 87 -8.04 9.37 -0.13
N ASP A 88 -8.62 10.54 -0.18
CA ASP A 88 -8.94 11.40 0.98
C ASP A 88 -10.10 12.31 0.56
N PRO A 89 -11.19 12.38 1.34
CA PRO A 89 -12.32 13.24 0.97
C PRO A 89 -12.00 14.74 1.02
N ARG A 90 -10.89 15.13 1.67
CA ARG A 90 -10.48 16.53 1.84
C ARG A 90 -9.52 17.00 0.75
N TYR A 91 -8.77 16.07 0.11
CA TYR A 91 -7.68 16.40 -0.81
C TYR A 91 -7.76 15.54 -2.07
N ASN A 92 -7.00 15.92 -3.08
CA ASN A 92 -6.90 15.18 -4.33
C ASN A 92 -5.49 14.62 -4.59
N TYR A 93 -4.59 14.70 -3.64
CA TYR A 93 -3.19 14.27 -3.82
C TYR A 93 -3.08 12.79 -4.15
N SER A 94 -3.89 11.94 -3.49
CA SER A 94 -3.95 10.50 -3.73
C SER A 94 -5.27 10.04 -4.35
N ALA A 95 -5.95 10.89 -5.13
CA ALA A 95 -7.19 10.52 -5.78
C ALA A 95 -7.06 9.20 -6.57
N PRO A 96 -8.06 8.30 -6.56
CA PRO A 96 -7.99 7.02 -7.25
C PRO A 96 -7.58 7.12 -8.73
N LYS A 97 -8.04 8.15 -9.44
CA LYS A 97 -7.63 8.43 -10.83
C LYS A 97 -6.13 8.68 -10.99
N ARG A 98 -5.48 9.31 -10.00
CA ARG A 98 -4.03 9.51 -10.03
C ARG A 98 -3.29 8.18 -9.84
N ILE A 99 -3.84 7.28 -9.02
CA ILE A 99 -3.29 5.95 -8.83
C ILE A 99 -3.42 5.11 -10.12
N ALA A 100 -4.55 5.21 -10.81
CA ALA A 100 -4.73 4.62 -12.13
C ALA A 100 -3.69 5.16 -13.13
N ASN A 101 -3.46 6.48 -13.15
CA ASN A 101 -2.45 7.12 -14.00
C ASN A 101 -1.02 6.64 -13.69
N ILE A 102 -0.69 6.35 -12.42
CA ILE A 102 0.60 5.72 -12.07
C ILE A 102 0.72 4.37 -12.77
N HIS A 103 -0.27 3.50 -12.67
CA HIS A 103 -0.22 2.19 -13.31
C HIS A 103 -0.17 2.26 -14.84
N GLU A 104 -0.86 3.21 -15.46
CA GLU A 104 -0.79 3.43 -16.91
C GLU A 104 0.63 3.80 -17.39
N ASN A 105 1.36 4.61 -16.60
CA ASN A 105 2.73 5.05 -16.95
C ASN A 105 3.80 4.06 -16.50
N PHE A 106 3.54 3.28 -15.44
CA PHE A 106 4.46 2.29 -14.86
C PHE A 106 3.76 0.92 -14.75
N PRO A 107 3.48 0.24 -15.86
CA PRO A 107 2.66 -0.97 -15.88
C PRO A 107 3.30 -2.18 -15.19
N LYS A 108 4.61 -2.14 -14.93
CA LYS A 108 5.34 -3.19 -14.21
C LYS A 108 5.58 -2.87 -12.73
N LEU A 109 5.22 -1.68 -12.30
CA LEU A 109 5.34 -1.30 -10.89
C LEU A 109 4.38 -2.16 -10.06
N ARG A 110 4.94 -2.91 -9.13
CA ARG A 110 4.14 -3.66 -8.15
C ARG A 110 3.52 -2.68 -7.17
N LEU A 111 2.24 -2.40 -7.33
CA LEU A 111 1.50 -1.35 -6.64
C LEU A 111 0.50 -1.95 -5.66
N ILE A 112 0.49 -1.47 -4.42
CA ILE A 112 -0.57 -1.72 -3.44
C ILE A 112 -1.30 -0.39 -3.21
N ALA A 113 -2.52 -0.30 -3.73
CA ALA A 113 -3.41 0.83 -3.50
C ALA A 113 -4.14 0.63 -2.16
N ALA A 114 -3.72 1.33 -1.12
CA ALA A 114 -4.26 1.16 0.22
C ALA A 114 -5.76 1.48 0.31
N HIS A 115 -6.41 0.89 1.32
CA HIS A 115 -7.80 1.19 1.69
C HIS A 115 -8.80 0.90 0.56
N LEU A 116 -8.69 -0.29 -0.05
CA LEU A 116 -9.48 -0.70 -1.22
C LEU A 116 -9.43 0.35 -2.35
N GLY A 117 -8.23 0.95 -2.54
CA GLY A 117 -7.96 1.89 -3.62
C GLY A 117 -8.55 3.28 -3.45
N GLY A 118 -9.20 3.61 -2.31
CA GLY A 118 -9.83 4.92 -2.21
C GLY A 118 -10.50 5.24 -0.89
N TYR A 119 -9.73 5.50 0.18
CA TYR A 119 -10.30 5.91 1.47
C TYR A 119 -11.39 6.98 1.32
N GLN A 120 -12.63 6.62 1.65
CA GLN A 120 -13.85 7.42 1.51
C GLN A 120 -14.14 7.97 0.09
N ARG A 121 -13.49 7.36 -0.95
CA ARG A 121 -13.72 7.65 -2.38
C ARG A 121 -13.86 6.35 -3.18
N TRP A 122 -14.46 5.32 -2.58
CA TRP A 122 -14.54 3.97 -3.17
C TRP A 122 -15.35 3.87 -4.46
N ASP A 123 -16.33 4.76 -4.67
CA ASP A 123 -17.07 4.78 -5.94
C ASP A 123 -16.15 5.21 -7.09
N GLU A 124 -15.31 6.23 -6.88
CA GLU A 124 -14.30 6.63 -7.86
C GLU A 124 -13.25 5.52 -8.07
N ALA A 125 -12.80 4.89 -6.97
CA ALA A 125 -11.85 3.78 -7.06
C ALA A 125 -12.43 2.62 -7.87
N GLU A 126 -13.69 2.27 -7.64
CA GLU A 126 -14.39 1.22 -8.38
C GLU A 126 -14.53 1.52 -9.87
N GLU A 127 -14.62 2.79 -10.27
CA GLU A 127 -14.71 3.20 -11.67
C GLU A 127 -13.38 3.13 -12.41
N CYS A 128 -12.25 3.39 -11.73
CA CYS A 128 -10.97 3.60 -12.40
C CYS A 128 -9.86 2.62 -12.03
N LEU A 129 -10.05 1.77 -11.01
CA LEU A 129 -9.04 0.80 -10.59
C LEU A 129 -9.50 -0.63 -10.82
N GLU A 130 -8.57 -1.47 -11.25
CA GLU A 130 -8.78 -2.92 -11.42
C GLU A 130 -7.62 -3.67 -10.79
N GLY A 131 -7.92 -4.82 -10.17
CA GLY A 131 -6.90 -5.73 -9.66
C GLY A 131 -6.20 -6.47 -10.78
N SER A 132 -4.89 -6.67 -10.64
CA SER A 132 -4.08 -7.37 -11.62
C SER A 132 -2.85 -8.01 -10.95
N GLU A 133 -1.98 -8.61 -11.74
CA GLU A 133 -0.68 -9.08 -11.27
C GLU A 133 0.13 -7.95 -10.59
N TYR A 134 0.03 -6.73 -11.10
CA TYR A 134 0.79 -5.57 -10.63
C TYR A 134 0.02 -4.65 -9.68
N VAL A 135 -1.31 -4.68 -9.68
CA VAL A 135 -2.15 -3.79 -8.84
C VAL A 135 -2.89 -4.61 -7.80
N LYS A 136 -2.57 -4.37 -6.56
CA LYS A 136 -3.15 -5.01 -5.37
C LYS A 136 -3.80 -3.96 -4.46
N PHE A 137 -4.61 -4.44 -3.53
CA PHE A 137 -5.36 -3.60 -2.59
C PHE A 137 -5.22 -4.16 -1.18
N ASP A 138 -5.27 -3.32 -0.16
CA ASP A 138 -5.52 -3.77 1.20
C ASP A 138 -6.90 -3.31 1.70
N VAL A 139 -7.47 -4.04 2.64
CA VAL A 139 -8.80 -3.73 3.18
C VAL A 139 -8.77 -2.78 4.38
N SER A 140 -7.58 -2.32 4.78
CA SER A 140 -7.41 -1.49 5.96
C SER A 140 -8.22 -0.19 5.88
N SER A 141 -8.65 0.35 7.01
CA SER A 141 -9.40 1.61 7.12
C SER A 141 -10.63 1.70 6.19
N SER A 142 -11.18 0.57 5.75
CA SER A 142 -12.30 0.55 4.81
C SER A 142 -13.57 -0.02 5.46
N MET A 143 -13.44 -1.15 6.13
CA MET A 143 -14.59 -1.93 6.62
C MET A 143 -15.40 -1.22 7.73
N ALA A 144 -14.80 -0.27 8.44
CA ALA A 144 -15.51 0.55 9.43
C ALA A 144 -16.42 1.63 8.82
N PHE A 145 -16.28 1.92 7.52
CA PHE A 145 -16.98 3.01 6.83
C PHE A 145 -18.00 2.55 5.80
N MET A 146 -18.15 1.26 5.59
CA MET A 146 -19.09 0.70 4.63
C MET A 146 -19.76 -0.56 5.18
N THR A 147 -20.85 -1.00 4.54
CA THR A 147 -21.47 -2.26 4.93
C THR A 147 -20.60 -3.46 4.54
N PRO A 148 -20.72 -4.59 5.23
CA PRO A 148 -19.99 -5.81 4.86
C PRO A 148 -20.21 -6.22 3.40
N GLU A 149 -21.43 -6.06 2.87
CA GLU A 149 -21.78 -6.38 1.50
C GLU A 149 -21.03 -5.49 0.50
N ARG A 150 -20.88 -4.19 0.82
CA ARG A 150 -20.14 -3.25 -0.03
C ARG A 150 -18.65 -3.57 -0.03
N ALA A 151 -18.07 -3.84 1.13
CA ALA A 151 -16.66 -4.24 1.22
C ALA A 151 -16.39 -5.56 0.46
N ALA A 152 -17.23 -6.57 0.67
CA ALA A 152 -17.13 -7.83 -0.05
C ALA A 152 -17.29 -7.67 -1.57
N HIS A 153 -18.20 -6.79 -2.01
CA HIS A 153 -18.36 -6.46 -3.43
C HIS A 153 -17.07 -5.90 -4.05
N LEU A 154 -16.43 -4.92 -3.39
CA LEU A 154 -15.18 -4.33 -3.88
C LEU A 154 -14.06 -5.37 -3.95
N VAL A 155 -13.89 -6.19 -2.91
CA VAL A 155 -12.89 -7.27 -2.92
C VAL A 155 -13.13 -8.24 -4.08
N ARG A 156 -14.39 -8.65 -4.33
CA ARG A 156 -14.71 -9.54 -5.45
C ARG A 156 -14.49 -8.89 -6.81
N LYS A 157 -14.79 -7.59 -6.92
CA LYS A 157 -14.57 -6.83 -8.15
C LYS A 157 -13.09 -6.72 -8.50
N TYR A 158 -12.24 -6.45 -7.51
CA TYR A 158 -10.79 -6.38 -7.70
C TYR A 158 -10.13 -7.75 -7.87
N GLY A 159 -10.84 -8.81 -7.47
CA GLY A 159 -10.33 -10.17 -7.39
C GLY A 159 -9.78 -10.49 -6.00
N VAL A 160 -10.25 -11.60 -5.43
CA VAL A 160 -9.82 -12.08 -4.11
C VAL A 160 -8.30 -12.24 -4.03
N GLU A 161 -7.67 -12.69 -5.12
CA GLU A 161 -6.22 -12.88 -5.26
C GLU A 161 -5.43 -11.55 -5.32
N ASN A 162 -6.13 -10.44 -5.47
CA ASN A 162 -5.53 -9.10 -5.55
C ASN A 162 -5.72 -8.29 -4.27
N CYS A 163 -6.31 -8.88 -3.23
CA CYS A 163 -6.59 -8.20 -1.98
C CYS A 163 -5.78 -8.77 -0.82
N PHE A 164 -5.36 -7.90 0.09
CA PHE A 164 -4.63 -8.22 1.31
C PHE A 164 -5.41 -7.75 2.53
N PHE A 165 -5.27 -8.48 3.63
CA PHE A 165 -5.72 -7.98 4.92
C PHE A 165 -4.74 -6.91 5.45
N GLY A 166 -5.28 -5.87 6.05
CA GLY A 166 -4.55 -4.82 6.74
C GLY A 166 -5.42 -4.19 7.82
N SER A 167 -4.83 -3.64 8.86
CA SER A 167 -5.54 -2.98 9.96
C SER A 167 -5.29 -1.47 10.03
N ASP A 168 -4.23 -0.98 9.37
CA ASP A 168 -3.78 0.41 9.49
C ASP A 168 -3.51 0.82 10.96
N PHE A 169 -2.95 -0.13 11.74
CA PHE A 169 -2.58 0.16 13.14
C PHE A 169 -1.59 1.34 13.21
N PRO A 170 -1.73 2.26 14.16
CA PRO A 170 -2.57 2.24 15.36
C PRO A 170 -3.96 2.89 15.19
N MET A 171 -4.41 3.20 13.98
CA MET A 171 -5.74 3.78 13.76
C MET A 171 -6.84 2.82 14.21
N TRP A 172 -6.67 1.52 13.93
CA TRP A 172 -7.62 0.46 14.27
C TRP A 172 -6.92 -0.68 15.02
N SER A 173 -7.67 -1.36 15.90
CA SER A 173 -7.21 -2.59 16.52
C SER A 173 -7.14 -3.73 15.49
N HIS A 174 -6.07 -4.52 15.53
CA HIS A 174 -5.95 -5.71 14.67
C HIS A 174 -7.10 -6.70 14.89
N GLU A 175 -7.54 -6.87 16.14
CA GLU A 175 -8.62 -7.78 16.52
C GLU A 175 -9.95 -7.32 15.94
N GLU A 176 -10.30 -6.03 16.09
CA GLU A 176 -11.53 -5.46 15.55
C GLU A 176 -11.57 -5.50 14.02
N GLU A 177 -10.46 -5.20 13.34
CA GLU A 177 -10.41 -5.28 11.88
C GLU A 177 -10.51 -6.72 11.39
N LEU A 178 -9.93 -7.68 12.11
CA LEU A 178 -10.08 -9.10 11.78
C LEU A 178 -11.54 -9.56 11.94
N GLU A 179 -12.22 -9.15 13.01
CA GLU A 179 -13.62 -9.44 13.20
C GLU A 179 -14.49 -8.87 12.07
N ARG A 180 -14.26 -7.60 11.69
CA ARG A 180 -14.94 -6.97 10.55
C ARG A 180 -14.68 -7.72 9.25
N PHE A 181 -13.44 -8.12 9.01
CA PHE A 181 -13.06 -8.87 7.83
C PHE A 181 -13.75 -10.24 7.76
N LEU A 182 -13.76 -11.00 8.85
CA LEU A 182 -14.40 -12.31 8.89
C LEU A 182 -15.93 -12.22 8.72
N ALA A 183 -16.53 -11.09 9.06
CA ALA A 183 -17.96 -10.82 8.82
C ALA A 183 -18.31 -10.58 7.35
N LEU A 184 -17.34 -10.43 6.44
CA LEU A 184 -17.58 -10.23 5.00
C LEU A 184 -18.13 -11.49 4.30
N GLY A 185 -18.07 -12.65 4.95
CA GLY A 185 -18.68 -13.88 4.45
C GLY A 185 -17.93 -14.56 3.31
N PHE A 186 -16.60 -14.39 3.25
CA PHE A 186 -15.75 -15.16 2.36
C PHE A 186 -15.60 -16.61 2.84
N THR A 187 -15.33 -17.53 1.92
CA THR A 187 -15.00 -18.91 2.23
C THR A 187 -13.66 -19.00 2.99
N GLU A 188 -13.41 -20.12 3.68
CA GLU A 188 -12.15 -20.37 4.37
C GLU A 188 -10.93 -20.23 3.43
N ALA A 189 -11.05 -20.70 2.19
CA ALA A 189 -10.00 -20.61 1.19
C ALA A 189 -9.74 -19.16 0.77
N GLU A 190 -10.80 -18.35 0.54
CA GLU A 190 -10.68 -16.92 0.23
C GLU A 190 -10.10 -16.15 1.42
N ASN A 191 -10.55 -16.43 2.64
CA ASN A 191 -10.01 -15.83 3.86
C ASN A 191 -8.51 -16.09 3.99
N ARG A 192 -8.06 -17.32 3.79
CA ARG A 192 -6.65 -17.68 3.83
C ARG A 192 -5.84 -16.90 2.78
N ARG A 193 -6.36 -16.78 1.55
CA ARG A 193 -5.74 -15.99 0.49
C ARG A 193 -5.52 -14.55 0.92
N ILE A 194 -6.57 -13.86 1.38
CA ILE A 194 -6.53 -12.43 1.72
C ILE A 194 -5.71 -12.18 2.99
N LEU A 195 -5.83 -13.06 4.00
CA LEU A 195 -5.11 -12.90 5.28
C LEU A 195 -3.61 -13.15 5.18
N SER A 196 -3.15 -13.95 4.20
CA SER A 196 -1.77 -14.41 4.18
C SER A 196 -1.20 -14.66 2.79
N ASP A 197 -1.79 -15.62 2.02
CA ASP A 197 -1.11 -16.21 0.87
C ASP A 197 -0.85 -15.19 -0.24
N ASN A 198 -1.80 -14.30 -0.52
CA ASN A 198 -1.66 -13.27 -1.54
C ASN A 198 -0.48 -12.33 -1.29
N PHE A 199 -0.32 -11.89 -0.03
CA PHE A 199 0.78 -10.99 0.33
C PHE A 199 2.13 -11.70 0.21
N LYS A 200 2.22 -12.95 0.66
CA LYS A 200 3.44 -13.76 0.54
C LYS A 200 3.84 -13.94 -0.93
N GLU A 201 2.91 -14.34 -1.78
CA GLU A 201 3.14 -14.50 -3.21
C GLU A 201 3.57 -13.18 -3.87
N PHE A 202 2.89 -12.09 -3.55
CA PHE A 202 3.22 -10.78 -4.11
C PHE A 202 4.58 -10.27 -3.65
N MET A 203 4.97 -10.50 -2.41
CA MET A 203 6.27 -10.09 -1.87
C MET A 203 7.40 -11.09 -2.17
N GLY A 204 7.07 -12.30 -2.62
CA GLY A 204 8.05 -13.36 -2.84
C GLY A 204 8.71 -13.83 -1.56
N ILE A 205 7.93 -13.98 -0.49
CA ILE A 205 8.41 -14.37 0.83
C ILE A 205 7.80 -15.70 1.28
N ASP A 206 8.60 -16.48 2.00
CA ASP A 206 8.13 -17.66 2.74
C ASP A 206 7.52 -17.23 4.10
N ASP A 207 7.00 -18.21 4.86
CA ASP A 207 6.50 -17.94 6.21
C ASP A 207 7.59 -17.35 7.10
N PRO A 208 7.41 -16.13 7.62
CA PRO A 208 8.46 -15.43 8.38
C PRO A 208 8.60 -15.94 9.82
N CYS A 209 7.65 -16.73 10.31
CA CYS A 209 7.57 -17.17 11.70
C CYS A 209 7.10 -18.62 11.80
#